data_a3bb2731cfc5c5873d380ad1af175976
#
_entry.id   a3bb2731cfc5c5873d380ad1af175976
#
_cell.length_a   1.000
_cell.length_b   1.000
_cell.length_c   1.000
_cell.angle_alpha   90.00
_cell.angle_beta   90.00
_cell.angle_gamma   90.00
#
_symmetry.space_group_name_H-M   'P 1'
#
loop_
_entity.id
_entity.type
_entity.pdbx_description
1 polymer ?
#
loop_
_entity_poly.entity_id
_entity_poly.type
_entity_poly.pdbx_seq_one_letter_code
_entity_poly.pdbx_strand_id
1 'polypeptide(L)'
;MPGSETQIWVKRDELTGTEVSGNKIRKLEFSLAEALEQGCDTVITRGGLQSNHCRCTAIVCSRLGLKVHLILRGDKPEKPAGNLLLDYLAGAQITYVHPKDWDGHEDLARELQEDYASGGSKAFFIPIGASDEVGLWGYIAASEELNKDFERLS
;
A
#
# COMPACT_ATOMS: atom_id res chain seq x y z
N MET A 1 -8.26 8.90 31.97
CA MET A 1 -7.57 9.47 33.15
C MET A 1 -8.60 9.70 34.23
N PRO A 2 -8.42 9.22 35.45
CA PRO A 2 -9.39 9.48 36.54
C PRO A 2 -9.47 10.97 36.83
N GLY A 3 -10.68 11.55 36.78
CA GLY A 3 -10.94 12.96 37.06
C GLY A 3 -10.82 13.93 35.89
N SER A 4 -10.63 13.44 34.65
CA SER A 4 -10.65 14.27 33.44
C SER A 4 -12.01 14.20 32.77
N GLU A 5 -12.56 15.34 32.39
CA GLU A 5 -13.78 15.45 31.55
C GLU A 5 -13.43 15.21 30.06
N THR A 6 -12.16 14.95 29.73
CA THR A 6 -11.70 14.76 28.38
C THR A 6 -12.24 13.45 27.80
N GLN A 7 -12.97 13.54 26.71
CA GLN A 7 -13.43 12.39 25.93
C GLN A 7 -12.41 12.04 24.85
N ILE A 8 -12.14 10.76 24.66
CA ILE A 8 -11.25 10.26 23.60
C ILE A 8 -12.08 9.45 22.62
N TRP A 9 -12.10 9.89 21.37
CA TRP A 9 -12.78 9.21 20.27
C TRP A 9 -11.79 8.54 19.35
N VAL A 10 -12.15 7.38 18.80
CA VAL A 10 -11.32 6.61 17.90
C VAL A 10 -12.06 6.36 16.59
N LYS A 11 -11.52 6.85 15.47
CA LYS A 11 -11.99 6.47 14.15
C LYS A 11 -11.40 5.10 13.78
N ARG A 12 -12.26 4.12 13.61
CA ARG A 12 -11.92 2.69 13.47
C ARG A 12 -11.55 2.33 12.02
N ASP A 13 -10.37 2.76 11.56
CA ASP A 13 -9.90 2.47 10.19
C ASP A 13 -9.63 0.97 9.92
N GLU A 14 -9.47 0.18 10.98
CA GLU A 14 -9.38 -1.27 10.82
C GLU A 14 -10.71 -1.93 10.39
N LEU A 15 -11.81 -1.19 10.40
CA LEU A 15 -13.12 -1.63 9.93
C LEU A 15 -13.43 -1.22 8.48
N THR A 16 -12.50 -0.60 7.76
CA THR A 16 -12.68 -0.19 6.34
C THR A 16 -12.81 -1.37 5.38
N GLY A 17 -12.47 -2.57 5.81
CA GLY A 17 -12.60 -3.81 5.04
C GLY A 17 -12.02 -4.99 5.81
N THR A 18 -12.22 -6.19 5.32
CA THR A 18 -11.68 -7.41 5.95
C THR A 18 -10.20 -7.61 5.63
N GLU A 19 -9.85 -7.61 4.35
CA GLU A 19 -8.48 -7.88 3.88
C GLU A 19 -7.69 -6.62 3.51
N VAL A 20 -8.37 -5.49 3.26
CA VAL A 20 -7.76 -4.19 2.94
C VAL A 20 -7.89 -3.18 4.07
N SER A 21 -8.19 -3.65 5.28
CA SER A 21 -8.39 -2.82 6.46
C SER A 21 -7.16 -2.02 6.86
N GLY A 22 -7.41 -0.90 7.54
CA GLY A 22 -6.39 -0.01 8.10
C GLY A 22 -6.11 1.21 7.23
N ASN A 23 -5.15 1.98 7.67
CA ASN A 23 -4.83 3.30 7.12
C ASN A 23 -4.31 3.30 5.68
N LYS A 24 -3.87 2.18 5.14
CA LYS A 24 -3.21 2.13 3.83
C LYS A 24 -4.19 2.27 2.67
N ILE A 25 -5.40 1.76 2.82
CA ILE A 25 -6.43 1.88 1.77
C ILE A 25 -6.74 3.33 1.45
N ARG A 26 -6.79 4.22 2.45
CA ARG A 26 -7.05 5.66 2.25
C ARG A 26 -6.08 6.31 1.28
N LYS A 27 -4.80 5.96 1.37
CA LYS A 27 -3.76 6.47 0.48
C LYS A 27 -3.81 5.80 -0.89
N LEU A 28 -4.04 4.48 -0.91
CA LEU A 28 -4.06 3.68 -2.12
C LEU A 28 -5.23 4.03 -3.04
N GLU A 29 -6.36 4.51 -2.52
CA GLU A 29 -7.47 5.02 -3.34
C GLU A 29 -6.97 6.07 -4.35
N PHE A 30 -6.15 7.00 -3.92
CA PHE A 30 -5.62 8.06 -4.79
C PHE A 30 -4.46 7.57 -5.67
N SER A 31 -3.49 6.86 -5.09
CA SER A 31 -2.35 6.36 -5.86
C SER A 31 -2.76 5.38 -6.97
N LEU A 32 -3.74 4.51 -6.70
CA LEU A 32 -4.22 3.56 -7.70
C LEU A 32 -5.16 4.21 -8.72
N ALA A 33 -5.93 5.22 -8.32
CA ALA A 33 -6.70 6.03 -9.27
C ALA A 33 -5.79 6.71 -10.28
N GLU A 34 -4.69 7.30 -9.83
CA GLU A 34 -3.69 7.92 -10.71
C GLU A 34 -3.04 6.87 -11.64
N ALA A 35 -2.68 5.70 -11.13
CA ALA A 35 -2.13 4.61 -11.94
C ALA A 35 -3.09 4.23 -13.07
N LEU A 36 -4.38 4.10 -12.78
CA LEU A 36 -5.42 3.78 -13.77
C LEU A 36 -5.62 4.92 -14.78
N GLU A 37 -5.65 6.17 -14.33
CA GLU A 37 -5.79 7.35 -15.19
C GLU A 37 -4.62 7.47 -16.17
N GLN A 38 -3.41 7.11 -15.71
CA GLN A 38 -2.23 7.05 -16.55
C GLN A 38 -2.22 5.85 -17.51
N GLY A 39 -3.19 4.94 -17.43
CA GLY A 39 -3.26 3.73 -18.25
C GLY A 39 -2.18 2.69 -17.89
N CYS A 40 -1.77 2.65 -16.63
CA CYS A 40 -0.82 1.63 -16.16
C CYS A 40 -1.54 0.28 -15.98
N ASP A 41 -0.88 -0.82 -16.29
CA ASP A 41 -1.36 -2.19 -16.12
C ASP A 41 -0.65 -2.94 -14.99
N THR A 42 0.41 -2.35 -14.47
CA THR A 42 1.29 -2.93 -13.45
C THR A 42 1.58 -1.89 -12.37
N VAL A 43 1.61 -2.31 -11.11
CA VAL A 43 2.01 -1.49 -9.97
C VAL A 43 3.24 -2.09 -9.32
N ILE A 44 4.24 -1.26 -9.05
CA ILE A 44 5.43 -1.65 -8.30
C ILE A 44 5.41 -0.91 -6.96
N THR A 45 5.61 -1.61 -5.87
CA THR A 45 5.83 -0.99 -4.56
C THR A 45 6.79 -1.80 -3.71
N ARG A 46 7.13 -1.29 -2.53
CA ARG A 46 8.16 -1.88 -1.68
C ARG A 46 7.83 -1.79 -0.20
N GLY A 47 8.41 -2.72 0.58
CA GLY A 47 8.20 -2.78 2.03
C GLY A 47 8.94 -3.93 2.69
N GLY A 48 8.64 -4.20 3.95
CA GLY A 48 9.10 -5.41 4.64
C GLY A 48 8.20 -6.61 4.34
N LEU A 49 8.64 -7.81 4.70
CA LEU A 49 7.92 -9.08 4.48
C LEU A 49 6.48 -9.11 5.06
N GLN A 50 6.22 -8.33 6.12
CA GLN A 50 4.91 -8.24 6.77
C GLN A 50 4.27 -6.86 6.58
N SER A 51 4.58 -6.18 5.48
CA SER A 51 4.08 -4.85 5.20
C SER A 51 2.56 -4.84 4.97
N ASN A 52 1.82 -4.09 5.79
CA ASN A 52 0.40 -3.82 5.56
C ASN A 52 0.16 -3.04 4.27
N HIS A 53 1.12 -2.22 3.86
CA HIS A 53 1.05 -1.48 2.61
C HIS A 53 1.15 -2.42 1.40
N CYS A 54 2.16 -3.30 1.36
CA CYS A 54 2.34 -4.26 0.27
C CYS A 54 1.11 -5.17 0.13
N ARG A 55 0.64 -5.76 1.24
CA ARG A 55 -0.57 -6.58 1.25
C ARG A 55 -1.78 -5.83 0.70
N CYS A 56 -2.03 -4.63 1.19
CA CYS A 56 -3.18 -3.85 0.74
C CYS A 56 -3.07 -3.51 -0.75
N THR A 57 -1.87 -3.11 -1.22
CA THR A 57 -1.61 -2.86 -2.64
C THR A 57 -1.85 -4.12 -3.47
N ALA A 58 -1.31 -5.27 -3.07
CA ALA A 58 -1.47 -6.52 -3.81
C ALA A 58 -2.94 -6.92 -3.97
N ILE A 59 -3.71 -6.88 -2.88
CA ILE A 59 -5.13 -7.26 -2.89
C ILE A 59 -5.95 -6.30 -3.75
N VAL A 60 -5.73 -4.98 -3.62
CA VAL A 60 -6.50 -3.99 -4.40
C VAL A 60 -6.13 -4.05 -5.88
N CYS A 61 -4.85 -4.20 -6.23
CA CYS A 61 -4.42 -4.40 -7.61
C CYS A 61 -5.08 -5.64 -8.24
N SER A 62 -5.11 -6.77 -7.52
CA SER A 62 -5.79 -7.99 -7.97
C SER A 62 -7.28 -7.75 -8.25
N ARG A 63 -7.98 -6.98 -7.41
CA ARG A 63 -9.39 -6.61 -7.62
C ARG A 63 -9.62 -5.70 -8.82
N LEU A 64 -8.64 -4.84 -9.11
CA LEU A 64 -8.69 -3.89 -10.23
C LEU A 64 -8.19 -4.50 -11.55
N GLY A 65 -7.73 -5.77 -11.54
CA GLY A 65 -7.14 -6.42 -12.70
C GLY A 65 -5.74 -5.91 -13.06
N LEU A 66 -5.07 -5.22 -12.14
CA LEU A 66 -3.70 -4.77 -12.28
C LEU A 66 -2.71 -5.85 -11.83
N LYS A 67 -1.60 -5.98 -12.53
CA LYS A 67 -0.46 -6.74 -12.03
C LYS A 67 0.21 -5.99 -10.88
N VAL A 68 0.84 -6.71 -9.98
CA VAL A 68 1.59 -6.10 -8.87
C VAL A 68 2.93 -6.78 -8.68
N HIS A 69 3.97 -5.96 -8.53
CA HIS A 69 5.32 -6.41 -8.20
C HIS A 69 5.77 -5.78 -6.87
N LEU A 70 6.08 -6.61 -5.90
CA LEU A 70 6.51 -6.21 -4.57
C LEU A 70 8.02 -6.40 -4.42
N ILE A 71 8.73 -5.35 -4.04
CA ILE A 71 10.13 -5.40 -3.62
C ILE A 71 10.13 -5.52 -2.09
N LEU A 72 10.45 -6.70 -1.57
CA LEU A 72 10.34 -6.98 -0.14
C LEU A 72 11.71 -7.09 0.52
N ARG A 73 11.92 -6.27 1.55
CA ARG A 73 13.10 -6.32 2.40
C ARG A 73 13.07 -7.55 3.30
N GLY A 74 13.95 -8.49 3.06
CA GLY A 74 14.10 -9.73 3.81
C GLY A 74 14.44 -10.90 2.90
N ASP A 75 14.88 -11.99 3.50
CA ASP A 75 15.14 -13.23 2.79
C ASP A 75 13.84 -13.98 2.53
N LYS A 76 13.77 -14.71 1.42
CA LYS A 76 12.62 -15.54 1.08
C LYS A 76 12.45 -16.63 2.14
N PRO A 77 11.34 -16.64 2.90
CA PRO A 77 11.12 -17.68 3.89
C PRO A 77 10.76 -19.02 3.23
N GLU A 78 11.04 -20.11 3.92
CA GLU A 78 10.67 -21.45 3.47
C GLU A 78 9.15 -21.60 3.29
N LYS A 79 8.39 -21.01 4.21
CA LYS A 79 6.91 -20.99 4.17
C LYS A 79 6.40 -19.56 4.35
N PRO A 80 5.64 -19.03 3.39
CA PRO A 80 5.02 -17.73 3.56
C PRO A 80 3.94 -17.78 4.64
N ALA A 81 3.84 -16.72 5.46
CA ALA A 81 2.84 -16.57 6.50
C ALA A 81 2.41 -15.10 6.63
N GLY A 82 1.27 -14.86 7.28
CA GLY A 82 0.76 -13.51 7.53
C GLY A 82 0.52 -12.72 6.24
N ASN A 83 0.97 -11.47 6.19
CA ASN A 83 0.80 -10.60 5.03
C ASN A 83 1.50 -11.14 3.78
N LEU A 84 2.68 -11.74 3.92
CA LEU A 84 3.38 -12.34 2.78
C LEU A 84 2.59 -13.48 2.13
N LEU A 85 1.87 -14.28 2.91
CA LEU A 85 0.99 -15.31 2.35
C LEU A 85 -0.15 -14.67 1.54
N LEU A 86 -0.72 -13.58 2.04
CA LEU A 86 -1.78 -12.85 1.33
C LEU A 86 -1.27 -12.19 0.06
N ASP A 87 -0.04 -11.69 0.04
CA ASP A 87 0.63 -11.18 -1.17
C ASP A 87 0.70 -12.25 -2.26
N TYR A 88 1.11 -13.48 -1.91
CA TYR A 88 1.12 -14.60 -2.84
C TYR A 88 -0.27 -14.99 -3.33
N LEU A 89 -1.25 -15.06 -2.42
CA LEU A 89 -2.63 -15.40 -2.78
C LEU A 89 -3.27 -14.34 -3.69
N ALA A 90 -2.87 -13.08 -3.55
CA ALA A 90 -3.28 -11.99 -4.44
C ALA A 90 -2.59 -12.03 -5.81
N GLY A 91 -1.65 -12.95 -6.03
CA GLY A 91 -0.93 -13.09 -7.29
C GLY A 91 0.24 -12.13 -7.48
N ALA A 92 0.78 -11.55 -6.40
CA ALA A 92 1.90 -10.64 -6.48
C ALA A 92 3.18 -11.34 -6.98
N GLN A 93 3.90 -10.70 -7.90
CA GLN A 93 5.29 -11.01 -8.16
C GLN A 93 6.14 -10.42 -7.05
N ILE A 94 7.16 -11.14 -6.59
CA ILE A 94 7.96 -10.73 -5.44
C ILE A 94 9.45 -10.83 -5.75
N THR A 95 10.13 -9.70 -5.60
CA THR A 95 11.60 -9.63 -5.53
C THR A 95 12.02 -9.46 -4.08
N TYR A 96 12.82 -10.39 -3.58
CA TYR A 96 13.38 -10.32 -2.25
C TYR A 96 14.71 -9.59 -2.27
N VAL A 97 14.89 -8.63 -1.38
CA VAL A 97 16.13 -7.87 -1.22
C VAL A 97 16.66 -8.09 0.20
N HIS A 98 17.85 -8.67 0.28
CA HIS A 98 18.49 -8.88 1.57
C HIS A 98 18.67 -7.54 2.30
N PRO A 99 18.48 -7.49 3.63
CA PRO A 99 18.54 -6.23 4.40
C PRO A 99 19.83 -5.41 4.22
N LYS A 100 20.94 -6.07 3.90
CA LYS A 100 22.24 -5.40 3.64
C LYS A 100 22.28 -4.66 2.30
N ASP A 101 21.47 -5.11 1.33
CA ASP A 101 21.44 -4.57 -0.03
C ASP A 101 20.24 -3.62 -0.22
N TRP A 102 19.54 -3.33 0.88
CA TRP A 102 18.31 -2.54 0.82
C TRP A 102 18.52 -1.11 0.32
N ASP A 103 19.68 -0.52 0.51
CA ASP A 103 19.95 0.86 0.07
C ASP A 103 19.83 1.04 -1.46
N GLY A 104 20.01 -0.02 -2.24
CA GLY A 104 19.80 -0.04 -3.70
C GLY A 104 18.35 -0.25 -4.17
N HIS A 105 17.38 -0.30 -3.26
CA HIS A 105 15.98 -0.64 -3.60
C HIS A 105 15.29 0.39 -4.51
N GLU A 106 15.76 1.62 -4.59
CA GLU A 106 15.24 2.65 -5.50
C GLU A 106 15.69 2.43 -6.93
N ASP A 107 16.96 2.07 -7.10
CA ASP A 107 17.51 1.73 -8.41
C ASP A 107 16.84 0.46 -8.96
N LEU A 108 16.67 -0.55 -8.12
CA LEU A 108 15.95 -1.76 -8.48
C LEU A 108 14.50 -1.48 -8.92
N ALA A 109 13.81 -0.56 -8.25
CA ALA A 109 12.45 -0.19 -8.66
C ALA A 109 12.42 0.47 -10.04
N ARG A 110 13.42 1.27 -10.36
CA ARG A 110 13.59 1.93 -11.65
C ARG A 110 13.92 0.91 -12.76
N GLU A 111 14.86 -0.01 -12.48
CA GLU A 111 15.18 -1.10 -13.38
C GLU A 111 13.96 -1.97 -13.71
N LEU A 112 13.16 -2.31 -12.71
CA LEU A 112 11.92 -3.07 -12.92
C LEU A 112 10.90 -2.29 -13.78
N GLN A 113 10.78 -0.96 -13.61
CA GLN A 113 9.90 -0.16 -14.48
C GLN A 113 10.37 -0.19 -15.93
N GLU A 114 11.68 -0.12 -16.18
CA GLU A 114 12.28 -0.20 -17.52
C GLU A 114 12.08 -1.60 -18.13
N ASP A 115 12.24 -2.66 -17.34
CA ASP A 115 11.99 -4.04 -17.76
C ASP A 115 10.53 -4.26 -18.17
N TYR A 116 9.59 -3.78 -17.37
CA TYR A 116 8.16 -3.83 -17.71
C TYR A 116 7.86 -3.05 -18.99
N ALA A 117 8.42 -1.85 -19.13
CA ALA A 117 8.24 -1.03 -20.34
C ALA A 117 8.80 -1.72 -21.59
N SER A 118 9.95 -2.37 -21.48
CA SER A 118 10.55 -3.16 -22.56
C SER A 118 9.69 -4.36 -22.97
N GLY A 119 8.94 -4.92 -22.00
CA GLY A 119 7.96 -5.98 -22.22
C GLY A 119 6.58 -5.49 -22.70
N GLY A 120 6.40 -4.20 -22.93
CA GLY A 120 5.13 -3.61 -23.39
C GLY A 120 4.10 -3.35 -22.27
N SER A 121 4.48 -3.45 -21.00
CA SER A 121 3.68 -3.11 -19.83
C SER A 121 4.04 -1.72 -19.32
N LYS A 122 3.06 -0.97 -18.80
CA LYS A 122 3.29 0.32 -18.16
C LYS A 122 3.17 0.20 -16.64
N ALA A 123 4.30 0.31 -15.95
CA ALA A 123 4.37 0.16 -14.51
C ALA A 123 4.30 1.49 -13.77
N PHE A 124 3.39 1.61 -12.82
CA PHE A 124 3.28 2.72 -11.88
C PHE A 124 4.01 2.39 -10.58
N PHE A 125 4.87 3.29 -10.13
CA PHE A 125 5.59 3.10 -8.88
C PHE A 125 4.91 3.84 -7.73
N ILE A 126 4.60 3.12 -6.66
CA ILE A 126 4.07 3.67 -5.40
C ILE A 126 5.19 3.61 -4.35
N PRO A 127 5.60 4.73 -3.75
CA PRO A 127 6.64 4.73 -2.73
C PRO A 127 6.20 4.01 -1.45
N ILE A 128 7.14 3.76 -0.54
CA ILE A 128 6.88 3.05 0.73
C ILE A 128 5.72 3.69 1.48
N GLY A 129 4.67 2.89 1.71
CA GLY A 129 3.48 3.32 2.42
C GLY A 129 2.65 4.38 1.70
N ALA A 130 2.82 4.56 0.38
CA ALA A 130 2.22 5.64 -0.40
C ALA A 130 2.43 7.01 0.28
N SER A 131 3.67 7.29 0.69
CA SER A 131 4.01 8.49 1.47
C SER A 131 4.59 9.57 0.55
N ASP A 132 3.75 10.04 -0.35
CA ASP A 132 3.97 11.11 -1.33
C ASP A 132 2.79 12.08 -1.34
N GLU A 133 2.84 13.06 -2.24
CA GLU A 133 1.80 14.07 -2.41
C GLU A 133 0.45 13.45 -2.82
N VAL A 134 0.44 12.38 -3.61
CA VAL A 134 -0.78 11.70 -4.05
C VAL A 134 -1.44 10.96 -2.89
N GLY A 135 -0.67 10.14 -2.18
CA GLY A 135 -1.16 9.41 -1.02
C GLY A 135 -1.60 10.32 0.14
N LEU A 136 -1.10 11.56 0.20
CA LEU A 136 -1.52 12.53 1.21
C LEU A 136 -3.01 12.88 1.11
N TRP A 137 -3.59 12.89 -0.09
CA TRP A 137 -5.02 13.15 -0.29
C TRP A 137 -5.92 12.20 0.49
N GLY A 138 -5.48 10.97 0.71
CA GLY A 138 -6.20 10.01 1.55
C GLY A 138 -6.40 10.50 3.00
N TYR A 139 -5.43 11.26 3.52
CA TYR A 139 -5.54 11.84 4.86
C TYR A 139 -6.22 13.20 4.87
N ILE A 140 -6.16 13.95 3.79
CA ILE A 140 -6.97 15.17 3.63
C ILE A 140 -8.45 14.77 3.67
N ALA A 141 -8.86 13.75 2.90
CA ALA A 141 -10.22 13.22 2.94
C ALA A 141 -10.60 12.67 4.34
N ALA A 142 -9.69 11.95 5.00
CA ALA A 142 -9.92 11.46 6.36
C ALA A 142 -10.10 12.60 7.37
N SER A 143 -9.42 13.73 7.20
CA SER A 143 -9.58 14.91 8.06
C SER A 143 -10.97 15.55 7.89
N GLU A 144 -11.49 15.60 6.67
CA GLU A 144 -12.85 16.06 6.40
C GLU A 144 -13.91 15.14 7.02
N GLU A 145 -13.69 13.81 6.94
CA GLU A 145 -14.56 12.84 7.60
C GLU A 145 -14.55 13.04 9.13
N LEU A 146 -13.39 13.25 9.74
CA LEU A 146 -13.25 13.49 11.17
C LEU A 146 -14.03 14.76 11.59
N ASN A 147 -13.95 15.84 10.83
CA ASN A 147 -14.70 17.06 11.11
C ASN A 147 -16.21 16.80 11.12
N LYS A 148 -16.72 16.07 10.10
CA LYS A 148 -18.14 15.68 10.06
C LYS A 148 -18.54 14.76 11.22
N ASP A 149 -17.64 13.84 11.62
CA ASP A 149 -17.90 12.98 12.78
C ASP A 149 -17.96 13.78 14.08
N PHE A 150 -17.09 14.77 14.28
CA PHE A 150 -17.13 15.67 15.44
C PHE A 150 -18.41 16.49 15.50
N GLU A 151 -18.88 17.04 14.37
CA GLU A 151 -20.15 17.76 14.30
C GLU A 151 -21.36 16.89 14.69
N ARG A 152 -21.28 15.60 14.45
CA ARG A 152 -22.36 14.63 14.81
C ARG A 152 -22.30 14.17 16.25
N LEU A 153 -21.13 14.28 16.91
CA LEU A 153 -20.90 13.84 18.29
C LEU A 153 -21.00 14.98 19.32
N SER A 154 -20.97 16.22 18.88
CA SER A 154 -21.18 17.43 19.69
C SER A 154 -22.67 17.80 19.78
#